data_5d4bdb63093e9bae5ac84cc913ab08e5
#
_entry.id   5d4bdb63093e9bae5ac84cc913ab08e5
#
_cell.length_a   1.000
_cell.length_b   1.000
_cell.length_c   1.000
_cell.angle_alpha   90.00
_cell.angle_beta   90.00
_cell.angle_gamma   90.00
#
_symmetry.space_group_name_H-M   'P 1'
#
loop_
_entity.id
_entity.type
_entity.pdbx_description
1 polymer ?
#
loop_
_entity_poly.entity_id
_entity_poly.type
_entity_poly.pdbx_seq_one_letter_code
_entity_poly.pdbx_strand_id
1 'polypeptide(L)'
;MISKFANVFESAKLGEGVKVGAFAEIGRNVKIGDGSNISAGVYIPENVIIEDNVFIGPHAVFTNDKKPPSFGKWRQEKPTLVKSGASIGANSTILPNLTIGKNAIIGAGAVVTKNVSDGVTVVGNPARKID
;
A
#
# COMPACT_ATOMS: atom_id res chain seq x y z
N MET A 1 10.55 0.83 -14.14
CA MET A 1 9.75 0.72 -15.38
C MET A 1 8.27 0.64 -15.05
N ILE A 2 7.46 1.39 -15.75
CA ILE A 2 6.00 1.38 -15.55
C ILE A 2 5.38 0.59 -16.68
N SER A 3 4.62 -0.45 -16.36
CA SER A 3 3.91 -1.23 -17.38
C SER A 3 2.95 -0.34 -18.15
N LYS A 4 2.89 -0.54 -19.48
CA LYS A 4 1.91 0.17 -20.31
C LYS A 4 0.46 -0.21 -19.98
N PHE A 5 0.25 -1.31 -19.26
CA PHE A 5 -1.07 -1.75 -18.83
C PHE A 5 -1.42 -1.28 -17.41
N ALA A 6 -0.54 -0.55 -16.75
CA ALA A 6 -0.86 0.06 -15.47
C ALA A 6 -1.68 1.32 -15.69
N ASN A 7 -2.57 1.61 -14.74
CA ASN A 7 -3.32 2.86 -14.73
C ASN A 7 -2.73 3.77 -13.65
N VAL A 8 -1.92 4.73 -14.07
CA VAL A 8 -1.29 5.69 -13.15
C VAL A 8 -1.94 7.05 -13.37
N PHE A 9 -2.59 7.58 -12.34
CA PHE A 9 -3.22 8.90 -12.43
C PHE A 9 -2.16 9.97 -12.66
N GLU A 10 -2.51 10.98 -13.45
CA GLU A 10 -1.57 12.03 -13.83
C GLU A 10 -0.99 12.76 -12.63
N SER A 11 -1.77 12.93 -11.56
CA SER A 11 -1.34 13.63 -10.35
C SER A 11 -0.49 12.78 -9.41
N ALA A 12 -0.34 11.49 -9.67
CA ALA A 12 0.53 10.64 -8.87
C ALA A 12 1.98 11.02 -9.09
N LYS A 13 2.79 10.95 -8.03
CA LYS A 13 4.21 11.29 -8.08
C LYS A 13 5.04 10.05 -7.78
N LEU A 14 5.77 9.58 -8.76
CA LEU A 14 6.62 8.40 -8.65
C LEU A 14 8.08 8.83 -8.68
N GLY A 15 8.86 8.33 -7.72
CA GLY A 15 10.29 8.60 -7.64
C GLY A 15 11.08 7.86 -8.70
N GLU A 16 12.40 7.99 -8.62
CA GLU A 16 13.30 7.34 -9.56
C GLU A 16 13.35 5.83 -9.33
N GLY A 17 13.39 5.08 -10.43
CA GLY A 17 13.52 3.63 -10.36
C GLY A 17 12.29 2.90 -9.86
N VAL A 18 11.15 3.57 -9.75
CA VAL A 18 9.90 2.92 -9.35
C VAL A 18 9.47 1.95 -10.45
N LYS A 19 9.07 0.76 -10.03
CA LYS A 19 8.51 -0.25 -10.94
C LYS A 19 7.03 -0.41 -10.64
N VAL A 20 6.23 -0.45 -11.69
CA VAL A 20 4.78 -0.66 -11.58
C VAL A 20 4.37 -1.75 -12.55
N GLY A 21 3.80 -2.82 -12.02
CA GLY A 21 3.38 -3.98 -12.80
C GLY A 21 2.07 -3.76 -13.55
N ALA A 22 1.77 -4.70 -14.43
CA ALA A 22 0.55 -4.65 -15.25
C ALA A 22 -0.69 -4.63 -14.37
N PHE A 23 -1.69 -3.86 -14.78
CA PHE A 23 -2.99 -3.77 -14.15
C PHE A 23 -2.98 -3.21 -12.72
N ALA A 24 -1.84 -2.68 -12.27
CA ALA A 24 -1.83 -1.89 -11.05
C ALA A 24 -2.56 -0.57 -11.28
N GLU A 25 -3.25 -0.09 -10.26
CA GLU A 25 -3.84 1.24 -10.30
C GLU A 25 -3.21 2.11 -9.22
N ILE A 26 -2.64 3.23 -9.63
CA ILE A 26 -2.04 4.23 -8.74
C ILE A 26 -2.93 5.46 -8.80
N GLY A 27 -3.62 5.73 -7.72
CA GLY A 27 -4.66 6.75 -7.67
C GLY A 27 -4.16 8.18 -7.59
N ARG A 28 -5.12 9.08 -7.49
CA ARG A 28 -4.91 10.53 -7.49
C ARG A 28 -4.02 10.95 -6.33
N ASN A 29 -3.00 11.75 -6.62
CA ASN A 29 -2.09 12.35 -5.63
C ASN A 29 -1.31 11.34 -4.77
N VAL A 30 -1.28 10.07 -5.16
CA VAL A 30 -0.45 9.07 -4.50
C VAL A 30 1.02 9.44 -4.69
N LYS A 31 1.82 9.24 -3.65
CA LYS A 31 3.28 9.44 -3.70
C LYS A 31 3.98 8.12 -3.48
N ILE A 32 4.93 7.80 -4.33
CA ILE A 32 5.72 6.57 -4.23
C ILE A 32 7.20 6.95 -4.32
N GLY A 33 7.96 6.61 -3.29
CA GLY A 33 9.37 6.96 -3.18
C GLY A 33 10.27 6.13 -4.07
N ASP A 34 11.55 6.55 -4.15
CA ASP A 34 12.54 5.97 -5.02
C ASP A 34 12.72 4.47 -4.79
N GLY A 35 12.92 3.74 -5.87
CA GLY A 35 13.26 2.31 -5.82
C GLY A 35 12.13 1.38 -5.37
N SER A 36 10.95 1.91 -5.11
CA SER A 36 9.82 1.07 -4.70
C SER A 36 9.31 0.24 -5.87
N ASN A 37 8.80 -0.95 -5.53
CA ASN A 37 8.32 -1.91 -6.51
C ASN A 37 6.86 -2.25 -6.23
N ILE A 38 5.98 -1.83 -7.13
CA ILE A 38 4.54 -2.07 -7.07
C ILE A 38 4.23 -3.19 -8.05
N SER A 39 3.85 -4.34 -7.55
CA SER A 39 3.63 -5.52 -8.38
C SER A 39 2.32 -5.45 -9.16
N ALA A 40 2.10 -6.43 -10.02
CA ALA A 40 0.91 -6.50 -10.86
C ALA A 40 -0.38 -6.51 -10.02
N GLY A 41 -1.39 -5.82 -10.51
CA GLY A 41 -2.73 -5.84 -9.93
C GLY A 41 -2.89 -5.14 -8.58
N VAL A 42 -1.88 -4.43 -8.11
CA VAL A 42 -1.96 -3.68 -6.84
C VAL A 42 -2.92 -2.51 -6.99
N TYR A 43 -3.77 -2.30 -5.99
CA TYR A 43 -4.67 -1.16 -5.96
C TYR A 43 -4.21 -0.17 -4.89
N ILE A 44 -3.88 1.04 -5.31
CA ILE A 44 -3.47 2.13 -4.43
C ILE A 44 -4.38 3.34 -4.70
N PRO A 45 -5.41 3.56 -3.87
CA PRO A 45 -6.30 4.71 -4.02
C PRO A 45 -5.62 5.99 -3.56
N GLU A 46 -6.32 7.12 -3.69
CA GLU A 46 -5.81 8.38 -3.15
C GLU A 46 -5.57 8.30 -1.63
N ASN A 47 -4.81 9.23 -1.08
CA ASN A 47 -4.45 9.29 0.35
C ASN A 47 -3.53 8.16 0.80
N VAL A 48 -2.66 7.70 -0.08
CA VAL A 48 -1.61 6.74 0.27
C VAL A 48 -0.24 7.36 -0.06
N ILE A 49 0.67 7.25 0.90
CA ILE A 49 2.06 7.66 0.74
C ILE A 49 2.95 6.45 0.96
N ILE A 50 3.77 6.14 -0.02
CA ILE A 50 4.73 5.03 0.01
C ILE A 50 6.12 5.64 -0.06
N GLU A 51 6.96 5.35 0.93
CA GLU A 51 8.32 5.87 0.97
C GLU A 51 9.24 5.06 0.06
N ASP A 52 10.57 5.19 0.29
CA ASP A 52 11.56 4.59 -0.60
C ASP A 52 11.73 3.09 -0.36
N ASN A 53 12.09 2.37 -1.40
CA ASN A 53 12.48 0.96 -1.33
C ASN A 53 11.42 0.06 -0.68
N VAL A 54 10.16 0.34 -0.94
CA VAL A 54 9.04 -0.46 -0.47
C VAL A 54 8.69 -1.52 -1.52
N PHE A 55 8.44 -2.73 -1.08
CA PHE A 55 7.92 -3.78 -1.95
C PHE A 55 6.45 -4.01 -1.65
N ILE A 56 5.61 -4.00 -2.69
CA ILE A 56 4.20 -4.34 -2.57
C ILE A 56 3.89 -5.48 -3.52
N GLY A 57 3.53 -6.62 -2.96
CA GLY A 57 3.29 -7.86 -3.68
C GLY A 57 2.03 -7.81 -4.54
N PRO A 58 1.93 -8.71 -5.52
CA PRO A 58 0.82 -8.67 -6.48
C PRO A 58 -0.53 -8.78 -5.81
N HIS A 59 -1.47 -8.02 -6.35
CA HIS A 59 -2.86 -7.98 -5.91
C HIS A 59 -3.07 -7.54 -4.46
N ALA A 60 -2.09 -6.89 -3.84
CA ALA A 60 -2.31 -6.21 -2.57
C ALA A 60 -3.23 -5.01 -2.79
N VAL A 61 -4.08 -4.73 -1.82
CA VAL A 61 -5.12 -3.71 -1.93
C VAL A 61 -5.07 -2.79 -0.72
N PHE A 62 -4.94 -1.49 -0.99
CA PHE A 62 -5.18 -0.46 0.01
C PHE A 62 -6.63 -0.03 -0.11
N THR A 63 -7.27 0.25 1.02
CA THR A 63 -8.67 0.66 1.05
C THR A 63 -8.78 2.11 1.50
N ASN A 64 -9.86 2.78 1.10
CA ASN A 64 -10.11 4.17 1.46
C ASN A 64 -11.51 4.39 2.04
N ASP A 65 -12.23 3.32 2.35
CA ASP A 65 -13.52 3.38 3.02
C ASP A 65 -13.53 2.34 4.13
N LYS A 66 -13.37 2.80 5.37
CA LYS A 66 -13.23 1.92 6.52
C LYS A 66 -14.49 1.11 6.80
N LYS A 67 -15.65 1.68 6.52
CA LYS A 67 -16.95 1.06 6.76
C LYS A 67 -17.80 1.18 5.49
N PRO A 68 -17.53 0.39 4.47
CA PRO A 68 -18.27 0.49 3.22
C PRO A 68 -19.69 -0.05 3.38
N PRO A 69 -20.68 0.48 2.66
CA PRO A 69 -20.51 1.65 1.80
C PRO A 69 -20.75 2.94 2.59
N SER A 70 -19.81 3.85 2.52
CA SER A 70 -19.96 5.15 3.19
C SER A 70 -20.79 6.13 2.38
N PHE A 71 -20.98 5.86 1.08
CA PHE A 71 -21.61 6.77 0.13
C PHE A 71 -20.97 8.18 0.15
N GLY A 72 -19.66 8.23 0.36
CA GLY A 72 -18.94 9.49 0.43
C GLY A 72 -19.08 10.26 1.73
N LYS A 73 -19.75 9.70 2.72
CA LYS A 73 -19.94 10.37 4.02
C LYS A 73 -18.75 10.22 4.95
N TRP A 74 -18.01 9.11 4.82
CA TRP A 74 -16.79 8.90 5.58
C TRP A 74 -15.61 9.47 4.81
N ARG A 75 -14.71 10.13 5.54
CA ARG A 75 -13.48 10.65 4.95
C ARG A 75 -12.29 10.15 5.74
N GLN A 76 -11.23 9.84 5.02
CA GLN A 76 -9.97 9.43 5.64
C GLN A 76 -9.32 10.64 6.30
N GLU A 77 -8.98 10.53 7.58
CA GLU A 77 -8.45 11.65 8.36
C GLU A 77 -6.99 11.93 8.06
N LYS A 78 -6.22 10.90 7.74
CA LYS A 78 -4.79 11.01 7.47
C LYS A 78 -4.40 10.00 6.39
N PRO A 79 -3.28 10.24 5.69
CA PRO A 79 -2.82 9.29 4.69
C PRO A 79 -2.49 7.93 5.31
N THR A 80 -2.69 6.88 4.53
CA THR A 80 -2.06 5.60 4.83
C THR A 80 -0.60 5.73 4.44
N LEU A 81 0.30 5.44 5.37
CA LEU A 81 1.73 5.64 5.19
C LEU A 81 2.46 4.31 5.26
N VAL A 82 3.24 4.01 4.22
CA VAL A 82 4.13 2.84 4.22
C VAL A 82 5.55 3.37 4.23
N LYS A 83 6.26 3.11 5.33
CA LYS A 83 7.60 3.64 5.52
C LYS A 83 8.66 2.82 4.79
N SER A 84 9.82 3.44 4.63
CA SER A 84 10.92 2.91 3.83
C SER A 84 11.29 1.47 4.20
N GLY A 85 11.53 0.67 3.18
CA GLY A 85 12.00 -0.71 3.33
C GLY A 85 10.93 -1.72 3.72
N ALA A 86 9.69 -1.30 3.93
CA ALA A 86 8.62 -2.23 4.27
C ALA A 86 8.30 -3.16 3.09
N SER A 87 7.81 -4.35 3.42
CA SER A 87 7.37 -5.34 2.42
C SER A 87 5.94 -5.74 2.71
N ILE A 88 5.08 -5.65 1.72
CA ILE A 88 3.68 -6.05 1.82
C ILE A 88 3.45 -7.26 0.92
N GLY A 89 3.08 -8.38 1.52
CA GLY A 89 2.90 -9.63 0.81
C GLY A 89 1.72 -9.63 -0.15
N ALA A 90 1.74 -10.57 -1.08
CA ALA A 90 0.68 -10.73 -2.08
C ALA A 90 -0.69 -10.89 -1.44
N ASN A 91 -1.71 -10.34 -2.09
CA ASN A 91 -3.12 -10.45 -1.68
C ASN A 91 -3.40 -9.91 -0.27
N SER A 92 -2.56 -9.03 0.25
CA SER A 92 -2.82 -8.38 1.54
C SER A 92 -3.83 -7.25 1.38
N THR A 93 -4.57 -6.98 2.45
CA THR A 93 -5.52 -5.86 2.50
C THR A 93 -5.09 -4.92 3.60
N ILE A 94 -4.94 -3.64 3.28
CA ILE A 94 -4.52 -2.61 4.22
C ILE A 94 -5.69 -1.65 4.44
N LEU A 95 -6.17 -1.55 5.68
CA LEU A 95 -7.23 -0.61 6.01
C LEU A 95 -6.70 0.84 6.01
N PRO A 96 -7.59 1.84 5.87
CA PRO A 96 -7.14 3.23 5.78
C PRO A 96 -6.65 3.78 7.13
N ASN A 97 -5.95 4.91 7.08
CA ASN A 97 -5.42 5.63 8.23
C ASN A 97 -4.30 4.91 8.99
N LEU A 98 -3.65 3.93 8.38
CA LEU A 98 -2.63 3.14 9.06
C LEU A 98 -1.23 3.58 8.67
N THR A 99 -0.29 3.35 9.58
CA THR A 99 1.14 3.48 9.31
C THR A 99 1.78 2.10 9.39
N ILE A 100 2.45 1.71 8.31
CA ILE A 100 3.26 0.50 8.25
C ILE A 100 4.71 0.95 8.45
N GLY A 101 5.34 0.47 9.51
CA GLY A 101 6.66 0.94 9.94
C GLY A 101 7.80 0.56 9.01
N LYS A 102 8.97 1.17 9.24
CA LYS A 102 10.18 0.89 8.47
C LYS A 102 10.56 -0.58 8.55
N ASN A 103 10.87 -1.17 7.41
CA ASN A 103 11.31 -2.56 7.33
C ASN A 103 10.31 -3.57 7.92
N ALA A 104 9.07 -3.15 8.13
CA ALA A 104 8.01 -4.07 8.56
C ALA A 104 7.69 -5.06 7.44
N ILE A 105 7.21 -6.23 7.83
CA ILE A 105 6.84 -7.28 6.89
C ILE A 105 5.38 -7.66 7.12
N ILE A 106 4.59 -7.55 6.08
CA ILE A 106 3.20 -7.98 6.06
C ILE A 106 3.14 -9.29 5.29
N GLY A 107 2.75 -10.37 5.97
CA GLY A 107 2.66 -11.67 5.31
C GLY A 107 1.59 -11.70 4.23
N ALA A 108 1.77 -12.58 3.25
CA ALA A 108 0.80 -12.73 2.17
C ALA A 108 -0.59 -13.03 2.72
N GLY A 109 -1.61 -12.41 2.14
CA GLY A 109 -3.00 -12.62 2.52
C GLY A 109 -3.41 -11.98 3.85
N ALA A 110 -2.53 -11.23 4.49
CA ALA A 110 -2.86 -10.60 5.77
C ALA A 110 -3.89 -9.48 5.59
N VAL A 111 -4.73 -9.29 6.60
CA VAL A 111 -5.63 -8.14 6.68
C VAL A 111 -5.16 -7.24 7.82
N VAL A 112 -4.52 -6.14 7.45
CA VAL A 112 -3.90 -5.22 8.40
C VAL A 112 -4.95 -4.21 8.87
N THR A 113 -5.28 -4.27 10.15
CA THR A 113 -6.32 -3.44 10.76
C THR A 113 -5.78 -2.41 11.76
N LYS A 114 -4.49 -2.48 12.08
CA LYS A 114 -3.81 -1.60 13.04
C LYS A 114 -2.43 -1.22 12.52
N ASN A 115 -1.88 -0.15 13.06
CA ASN A 115 -0.51 0.24 12.74
C ASN A 115 0.47 -0.91 13.02
N VAL A 116 1.51 -0.98 12.21
CA VAL A 116 2.58 -1.97 12.35
C VAL A 116 3.86 -1.21 12.68
N SER A 117 4.50 -1.59 13.79
CA SER A 117 5.73 -0.94 14.25
C SER A 117 6.92 -1.30 13.35
N ASP A 118 7.97 -0.47 13.40
CA ASP A 118 9.19 -0.71 12.62
C ASP A 118 9.74 -2.11 12.87
N GLY A 119 10.13 -2.78 11.81
CA GLY A 119 10.79 -4.08 11.87
C GLY A 119 9.91 -5.26 12.27
N VAL A 120 8.63 -5.04 12.51
CA VAL A 120 7.71 -6.08 12.98
C VAL A 120 7.15 -6.86 11.79
N THR A 121 7.00 -8.15 11.97
CA THR A 121 6.29 -9.03 11.01
C THR A 121 4.90 -9.34 11.54
N VAL A 122 3.89 -9.11 10.71
CA VAL A 122 2.51 -9.46 11.03
C VAL A 122 1.94 -10.40 9.97
N VAL A 123 1.07 -11.30 10.39
CA VAL A 123 0.40 -12.26 9.48
C VAL A 123 -1.04 -12.47 9.92
N GLY A 124 -1.86 -12.91 9.01
CA GLY A 124 -3.21 -13.41 9.29
C GLY A 124 -4.32 -12.37 9.16
N ASN A 125 -5.51 -12.78 9.53
CA ASN A 125 -6.71 -11.95 9.48
C ASN A 125 -7.49 -12.11 10.81
N PRO A 126 -7.51 -11.08 11.68
CA PRO A 126 -6.75 -9.84 11.55
C PRO A 126 -5.26 -10.08 11.73
N ALA A 127 -4.44 -9.27 11.08
CA ALA A 127 -3.00 -9.44 11.15
C ALA A 127 -2.49 -9.24 12.58
N ARG A 128 -1.58 -10.14 12.98
CA ARG A 128 -0.98 -10.13 14.32
C ARG A 128 0.52 -10.33 14.22
N LYS A 129 1.24 -9.70 15.14
CA LYS A 129 2.69 -9.86 15.25
C LYS A 129 3.05 -11.33 15.49
N ILE A 130 4.07 -11.78 14.78
CA ILE A 130 4.68 -13.09 15.02
C ILE A 130 6.10 -12.89 15.56
N ASP A 131 6.54 -13.81 16.37
CA ASP A 131 7.88 -13.78 16.96
C ASP A 131 8.93 -14.42 16.06
#